data_419be088b59328b1c2395508ee885563
#
_entry.id   419be088b59328b1c2395508ee885563
#
_cell.length_a   1.000
_cell.length_b   1.000
_cell.length_c   1.000
_cell.angle_alpha   90.00
_cell.angle_beta   90.00
_cell.angle_gamma   90.00
#
_symmetry.space_group_name_H-M   'P 1'
#
loop_
_entity.id
_entity.type
_entity.pdbx_description
1 polymer ?
#
loop_
_entity_poly.entity_id
_entity_poly.type
_entity_poly.pdbx_seq_one_letter_code
_entity_poly.pdbx_strand_id
1 'polypeptide(L)'
;VKRVLVIGAGLAGLTAAIRLVRAGLSVTVVAKGLGGLQLSQGTVDVLGYAPERVTDPLAAVAAKAAADPRHPYAVIGAAAVADGIRFLAEVAGPDLLTGSADANLQLPTAVGAVRPTCLAQPGMLAGQC
;
A
#
# COMPACT_ATOMS: atom_id res chain seq x y z
N VAL A 1 27.45 -10.59 -7.78
CA VAL A 1 26.09 -10.05 -7.55
C VAL A 1 25.44 -10.83 -6.40
N LYS A 2 24.92 -10.12 -5.38
CA LYS A 2 24.17 -10.78 -4.28
C LYS A 2 22.88 -11.37 -4.85
N ARG A 3 22.56 -12.60 -4.45
CA ARG A 3 21.32 -13.30 -4.82
C ARG A 3 20.32 -13.21 -3.66
N VAL A 4 19.05 -12.93 -3.97
CA VAL A 4 17.97 -12.85 -3.00
C VAL A 4 16.86 -13.79 -3.41
N LEU A 5 16.33 -14.52 -2.45
CA LEU A 5 15.13 -15.35 -2.60
C LEU A 5 13.96 -14.65 -1.94
N VAL A 6 12.91 -14.39 -2.69
CA VAL A 6 11.63 -13.87 -2.19
C VAL A 6 10.61 -15.02 -2.18
N ILE A 7 10.04 -15.29 -1.02
CA ILE A 7 9.04 -16.36 -0.86
C ILE A 7 7.65 -15.71 -0.78
N GLY A 8 6.82 -15.99 -1.79
CA GLY A 8 5.47 -15.48 -1.93
C GLY A 8 5.33 -14.43 -3.05
N ALA A 9 4.30 -14.58 -3.88
CA ALA A 9 3.96 -13.70 -5.00
C ALA A 9 2.73 -12.80 -4.70
N GLY A 10 2.50 -12.44 -3.44
CA GLY A 10 1.56 -11.41 -3.04
C GLY A 10 2.14 -10.01 -3.24
N LEU A 11 1.36 -8.97 -2.95
CA LEU A 11 1.76 -7.57 -3.16
C LEU A 11 3.10 -7.23 -2.49
N ALA A 12 3.29 -7.62 -1.24
CA ALA A 12 4.52 -7.35 -0.50
C ALA A 12 5.75 -8.04 -1.13
N GLY A 13 5.63 -9.32 -1.50
CA GLY A 13 6.72 -10.08 -2.12
C GLY A 13 7.10 -9.53 -3.50
N LEU A 14 6.12 -9.22 -4.34
CA LEU A 14 6.37 -8.64 -5.67
C LEU A 14 6.97 -7.23 -5.57
N THR A 15 6.47 -6.40 -4.66
CA THR A 15 7.03 -5.06 -4.41
C THR A 15 8.49 -5.14 -3.96
N ALA A 16 8.79 -6.04 -3.02
CA ALA A 16 10.15 -6.27 -2.57
C ALA A 16 11.06 -6.77 -3.72
N ALA A 17 10.58 -7.73 -4.51
CA ALA A 17 11.32 -8.27 -5.65
C ALA A 17 11.68 -7.17 -6.67
N ILE A 18 10.72 -6.33 -7.05
CA ILE A 18 10.95 -5.24 -8.02
C ILE A 18 11.94 -4.23 -7.46
N ARG A 19 11.82 -3.84 -6.19
CA ARG A 19 12.78 -2.94 -5.54
C ARG A 19 14.20 -3.51 -5.54
N LEU A 20 14.35 -4.78 -5.22
CA LEU A 20 15.64 -5.46 -5.18
C LEU A 20 16.28 -5.57 -6.57
N VAL A 21 15.49 -5.89 -7.59
CA VAL A 21 15.96 -5.90 -9.00
C VAL A 21 16.40 -4.51 -9.43
N ARG A 22 15.63 -3.46 -9.13
CA ARG A 22 16.01 -2.06 -9.42
C ARG A 22 17.28 -1.61 -8.68
N ALA A 23 17.58 -2.24 -7.53
CA ALA A 23 18.82 -2.04 -6.78
C ALA A 23 20.01 -2.88 -7.32
N GLY A 24 19.86 -3.56 -8.46
CA GLY A 24 20.92 -4.33 -9.11
C GLY A 24 21.17 -5.71 -8.51
N LEU A 25 20.24 -6.24 -7.72
CA LEU A 25 20.34 -7.58 -7.14
C LEU A 25 19.74 -8.65 -8.05
N SER A 26 20.27 -9.86 -7.99
CA SER A 26 19.67 -11.03 -8.63
C SER A 26 18.57 -11.59 -7.75
N VAL A 27 17.33 -11.62 -8.23
CA VAL A 27 16.16 -12.01 -7.43
C VAL A 27 15.48 -13.23 -8.03
N THR A 28 15.19 -14.21 -7.17
CA THR A 28 14.32 -15.34 -7.49
C THR A 28 13.06 -15.24 -6.65
N VAL A 29 11.89 -15.28 -7.28
CA VAL A 29 10.60 -15.35 -6.57
C VAL A 29 10.10 -16.78 -6.62
N VAL A 30 9.78 -17.34 -5.45
CA VAL A 30 9.17 -18.67 -5.30
C VAL A 30 7.79 -18.53 -4.71
N ALA A 31 6.79 -19.09 -5.38
CA ALA A 31 5.40 -19.06 -4.91
C ALA A 31 4.69 -20.37 -5.24
N LYS A 32 3.75 -20.75 -4.38
CA LYS A 32 2.85 -21.90 -4.61
C LYS A 32 1.69 -21.53 -5.54
N GLY A 33 1.41 -20.23 -5.70
CA GLY A 33 0.32 -19.70 -6.53
C GLY A 33 0.44 -18.18 -6.69
N LEU A 34 -0.57 -17.54 -7.26
CA LEU A 34 -0.57 -16.11 -7.59
C LEU A 34 -0.69 -15.16 -6.39
N GLY A 35 -0.76 -15.70 -5.16
CA GLY A 35 -0.97 -14.91 -3.94
C GLY A 35 -2.37 -14.29 -3.88
N GLY A 36 -2.54 -13.30 -2.96
CA GLY A 36 -3.84 -12.66 -2.72
C GLY A 36 -4.22 -11.52 -3.66
N LEU A 37 -3.41 -11.18 -4.68
CA LEU A 37 -3.68 -10.06 -5.57
C LEU A 37 -5.02 -10.16 -6.31
N GLN A 38 -5.41 -11.36 -6.71
CA GLN A 38 -6.69 -11.61 -7.40
C GLN A 38 -7.91 -11.41 -6.48
N LEU A 39 -7.72 -11.44 -5.18
CA LEU A 39 -8.77 -11.21 -4.18
C LEU A 39 -8.80 -9.75 -3.70
N SER A 40 -7.90 -8.92 -4.21
CA SER A 40 -7.85 -7.49 -3.89
C SER A 40 -9.05 -6.77 -4.47
N GLN A 41 -9.63 -5.86 -3.70
CA GLN A 41 -10.70 -4.98 -4.14
C GLN A 41 -10.23 -3.82 -5.04
N GLY A 42 -8.93 -3.77 -5.40
CA GLY A 42 -8.37 -2.73 -6.28
C GLY A 42 -8.01 -1.42 -5.56
N THR A 43 -7.91 -1.44 -4.23
CA THR A 43 -7.43 -0.32 -3.41
C THR A 43 -6.19 -0.69 -2.63
N VAL A 44 -5.42 0.32 -2.22
CA VAL A 44 -4.30 0.16 -1.30
C VAL A 44 -4.51 1.10 -0.11
N ASP A 45 -4.74 0.50 1.04
CA ASP A 45 -5.04 1.22 2.26
C ASP A 45 -3.80 1.29 3.15
N VAL A 46 -3.59 2.42 3.82
CA VAL A 46 -2.57 2.62 4.86
C VAL A 46 -3.23 2.66 6.22
N LEU A 47 -3.94 3.74 6.51
CA LEU A 47 -4.70 3.89 7.76
C LEU A 47 -5.96 4.71 7.47
N GLY A 48 -7.12 4.07 7.55
CA GLY A 48 -8.39 4.69 7.22
C GLY A 48 -9.18 5.21 8.41
N TYR A 49 -8.99 4.60 9.60
CA TYR A 49 -9.69 4.92 10.83
C TYR A 49 -8.77 4.83 12.05
N ALA A 50 -8.86 5.80 13.01
CA ALA A 50 -8.02 5.83 14.22
C ALA A 50 -8.58 6.70 15.38
N PRO A 51 -9.71 6.41 16.06
CA PRO A 51 -10.90 5.65 15.66
C PRO A 51 -11.75 6.35 14.61
N GLU A 52 -11.63 7.69 14.50
CA GLU A 52 -12.34 8.49 13.52
C GLU A 52 -11.78 8.30 12.10
N ARG A 53 -12.53 8.75 11.11
CA ARG A 53 -12.09 8.70 9.72
C ARG A 53 -10.83 9.54 9.50
N VAL A 54 -9.81 8.92 8.92
CA VAL A 54 -8.51 9.54 8.65
C VAL A 54 -8.50 10.15 7.25
N THR A 55 -8.20 11.44 7.16
CA THR A 55 -7.98 12.15 5.90
C THR A 55 -6.51 12.25 5.55
N ASP A 56 -5.62 12.40 6.55
CA ASP A 56 -4.16 12.42 6.42
C ASP A 56 -3.57 11.12 6.98
N PRO A 57 -3.31 10.10 6.13
CA PRO A 57 -2.84 8.81 6.59
C PRO A 57 -1.42 8.86 7.16
N LEU A 58 -0.53 9.75 6.69
CA LEU A 58 0.83 9.83 7.20
C LEU A 58 0.89 10.44 8.60
N ALA A 59 0.10 11.48 8.87
CA ALA A 59 -0.02 12.03 10.21
C ALA A 59 -0.60 10.99 11.19
N ALA A 60 -1.61 10.24 10.76
CA ALA A 60 -2.22 9.18 11.57
C ALA A 60 -1.24 8.01 11.83
N VAL A 61 -0.43 7.62 10.85
CA VAL A 61 0.66 6.63 11.00
C VAL A 61 1.67 7.11 12.04
N ALA A 62 2.10 8.37 11.96
CA ALA A 62 3.05 8.95 12.92
C ALA A 62 2.47 8.97 14.34
N ALA A 63 1.21 9.37 14.51
CA ALA A 63 0.52 9.36 15.79
C ALA A 63 0.38 7.93 16.36
N LYS A 64 0.02 6.95 15.52
CA LYS A 64 -0.08 5.54 15.92
C LYS A 64 1.28 4.97 16.35
N ALA A 65 2.33 5.30 15.61
CA ALA A 65 3.71 4.90 15.93
C ALA A 65 4.18 5.47 17.28
N ALA A 66 3.85 6.73 17.56
CA ALA A 66 4.18 7.38 18.84
C ALA A 66 3.40 6.76 20.01
N ALA A 67 2.15 6.39 19.80
CA ALA A 67 1.29 5.81 20.84
C ALA A 67 1.62 4.34 21.17
N ASP A 68 2.13 3.58 20.20
CA ASP A 68 2.52 2.17 20.39
C ASP A 68 3.86 1.87 19.70
N PRO A 69 4.96 1.90 20.43
CA PRO A 69 6.30 1.61 19.89
C PRO A 69 6.47 0.19 19.32
N ARG A 70 5.58 -0.74 19.63
CA ARG A 70 5.60 -2.11 19.09
C ARG A 70 4.79 -2.25 17.81
N HIS A 71 4.03 -1.23 17.44
CA HIS A 71 3.26 -1.25 16.21
C HIS A 71 4.19 -1.30 14.97
N PRO A 72 3.87 -2.05 13.91
CA PRO A 72 4.69 -2.07 12.70
C PRO A 72 5.02 -0.69 12.13
N TYR A 73 4.12 0.27 12.23
CA TYR A 73 4.40 1.65 11.81
C TYR A 73 5.47 2.37 12.63
N ALA A 74 5.66 2.01 13.90
CA ALA A 74 6.77 2.54 14.71
C ALA A 74 8.12 1.99 14.23
N VAL A 75 8.14 0.75 13.74
CA VAL A 75 9.35 0.10 13.23
C VAL A 75 9.76 0.65 11.87
N ILE A 76 8.81 0.79 10.94
CA ILE A 76 9.11 1.21 9.57
C ILE A 76 9.11 2.73 9.37
N GLY A 77 8.31 3.47 10.13
CA GLY A 77 8.16 4.93 10.06
C GLY A 77 7.28 5.44 8.91
N ALA A 78 6.69 6.61 9.09
CA ALA A 78 5.80 7.23 8.10
C ALA A 78 6.50 7.52 6.76
N ALA A 79 7.77 7.88 6.79
CA ALA A 79 8.54 8.14 5.57
C ALA A 79 8.68 6.89 4.68
N ALA A 80 8.92 5.72 5.27
CA ALA A 80 8.99 4.46 4.52
C ALA A 80 7.62 4.04 3.98
N VAL A 81 6.54 4.34 4.71
CA VAL A 81 5.16 4.13 4.22
C VAL A 81 4.88 5.00 2.99
N ALA A 82 5.18 6.30 3.07
CA ALA A 82 5.03 7.24 1.95
C ALA A 82 5.83 6.80 0.72
N ASP A 83 7.09 6.39 0.92
CA ASP A 83 7.95 5.90 -0.14
C ASP A 83 7.40 4.60 -0.77
N GLY A 84 6.87 3.70 0.04
CA GLY A 84 6.24 2.46 -0.42
C GLY A 84 5.02 2.70 -1.31
N ILE A 85 4.13 3.62 -0.91
CA ILE A 85 2.94 3.99 -1.68
C ILE A 85 3.33 4.66 -3.00
N ARG A 86 4.28 5.59 -2.98
CA ARG A 86 4.79 6.24 -4.19
C ARG A 86 5.40 5.23 -5.17
N PHE A 87 6.23 4.33 -4.65
CA PHE A 87 6.85 3.28 -5.44
C PHE A 87 5.81 2.35 -6.09
N LEU A 88 4.79 1.97 -5.32
CA LEU A 88 3.72 1.10 -5.83
C LEU A 88 2.90 1.79 -6.93
N ALA A 89 2.55 3.06 -6.73
CA ALA A 89 1.84 3.86 -7.73
C ALA A 89 2.67 4.01 -9.02
N GLU A 90 3.98 4.25 -8.89
CA GLU A 90 4.91 4.30 -10.03
C GLU A 90 4.97 2.99 -10.80
N VAL A 91 5.13 1.87 -10.09
CA VAL A 91 5.24 0.53 -10.72
C VAL A 91 3.94 0.10 -11.39
N ALA A 92 2.81 0.37 -10.76
CA ALA A 92 1.48 0.05 -11.30
C ALA A 92 1.11 0.94 -12.49
N GLY A 93 1.52 2.20 -12.44
CA GLY A 93 1.14 3.23 -13.40
C GLY A 93 -0.25 3.81 -13.14
N PRO A 94 -0.51 5.02 -13.67
CA PRO A 94 -1.75 5.76 -13.40
C PRO A 94 -3.02 5.11 -13.97
N ASP A 95 -2.88 4.23 -14.94
CA ASP A 95 -4.01 3.48 -15.53
C ASP A 95 -4.50 2.35 -14.62
N LEU A 96 -3.66 1.91 -13.66
CA LEU A 96 -4.02 0.85 -12.71
C LEU A 96 -4.28 1.41 -11.31
N LEU A 97 -3.42 2.28 -10.80
CA LEU A 97 -3.55 2.85 -9.46
C LEU A 97 -3.28 4.35 -9.48
N THR A 98 -4.17 5.11 -8.87
CA THR A 98 -4.07 6.55 -8.70
C THR A 98 -4.38 6.96 -7.27
N GLY A 99 -3.84 8.10 -6.82
CA GLY A 99 -3.90 8.59 -5.45
C GLY A 99 -2.51 8.84 -4.89
N SER A 100 -2.41 9.06 -3.59
CA SER A 100 -1.14 9.29 -2.88
C SER A 100 -1.22 8.91 -1.41
N ALA A 101 -0.07 8.95 -0.72
CA ALA A 101 -0.03 8.80 0.73
C ALA A 101 -0.37 10.09 1.48
N ASP A 102 -0.50 11.23 0.80
CA ASP A 102 -0.69 12.54 1.43
C ASP A 102 -2.14 12.76 1.89
N ALA A 103 -3.10 12.13 1.18
CA ALA A 103 -4.51 12.22 1.54
C ALA A 103 -5.25 10.93 1.17
N ASN A 104 -6.15 10.48 2.05
CA ASN A 104 -7.05 9.39 1.75
C ASN A 104 -8.17 9.84 0.80
N LEU A 105 -8.35 9.10 -0.29
CA LEU A 105 -9.56 9.11 -1.10
C LEU A 105 -10.73 8.57 -0.24
N GLN A 106 -11.94 9.06 -0.48
CA GLN A 106 -13.14 8.65 0.25
C GLN A 106 -14.06 7.89 -0.72
N LEU A 107 -14.01 6.56 -0.71
CA LEU A 107 -14.76 5.74 -1.66
C LEU A 107 -15.98 5.09 -1.00
N PRO A 108 -17.12 5.04 -1.68
CA PRO A 108 -18.30 4.33 -1.19
C PRO A 108 -18.06 2.81 -1.20
N THR A 109 -18.65 2.12 -0.24
CA THR A 109 -18.69 0.66 -0.21
C THR A 109 -20.09 0.14 -0.56
N ALA A 110 -20.17 -1.14 -0.92
CA ALA A 110 -21.43 -1.78 -1.26
C ALA A 110 -22.47 -1.78 -0.11
N VAL A 111 -22.03 -1.58 1.12
CA VAL A 111 -22.89 -1.50 2.32
C VAL A 111 -23.22 -0.06 2.73
N GLY A 112 -22.90 0.93 1.89
CA GLY A 112 -23.19 2.34 2.17
C GLY A 112 -22.22 3.03 3.14
N ALA A 113 -21.12 2.38 3.53
CA ALA A 113 -20.06 3.02 4.31
C ALA A 113 -19.06 3.72 3.39
N VAL A 114 -18.20 4.58 3.96
CA VAL A 114 -17.08 5.20 3.25
C VAL A 114 -15.79 4.47 3.59
N ARG A 115 -14.99 4.17 2.57
CA ARG A 115 -13.67 3.57 2.70
C ARG A 115 -12.58 4.59 2.42
N PRO A 116 -11.82 5.03 3.42
CA PRO A 116 -10.62 5.82 3.21
C PRO A 116 -9.51 4.95 2.62
N THR A 117 -8.90 5.35 1.51
CA THR A 117 -7.84 4.59 0.85
C THR A 117 -6.79 5.51 0.21
N CYS A 118 -5.53 5.10 0.19
CA CYS A 118 -4.44 5.89 -0.41
C CYS A 118 -4.41 5.78 -1.94
N LEU A 119 -4.59 4.56 -2.47
CA LEU A 119 -4.59 4.32 -3.91
C LEU A 119 -5.83 3.53 -4.30
N ALA A 120 -6.39 3.87 -5.46
CA ALA A 120 -7.53 3.18 -6.04
C ALA A 120 -7.42 3.08 -7.55
N GLN A 121 -8.18 2.18 -8.16
CA GLN A 121 -8.32 2.15 -9.61
C GLN A 121 -9.03 3.42 -10.10
N PRO A 122 -8.62 4.00 -11.25
CA PRO A 122 -9.20 5.25 -11.77
C PRO A 122 -10.73 5.24 -11.88
N GLY A 123 -11.31 4.11 -12.29
CA GLY A 123 -12.76 3.96 -12.40
C GLY A 123 -13.53 4.10 -11.08
N MET A 124 -12.88 3.87 -9.94
CA MET A 124 -13.49 4.04 -8.62
C MET A 124 -13.62 5.50 -8.21
N LEU A 125 -12.84 6.40 -8.80
CA LEU A 125 -12.85 7.83 -8.44
C LEU A 125 -14.15 8.51 -8.84
N ALA A 126 -14.89 7.98 -9.81
CA ALA A 126 -16.21 8.51 -10.18
C ALA A 126 -17.23 8.44 -9.02
N GLY A 127 -16.99 7.57 -8.04
CA GLY A 127 -17.81 7.43 -6.83
C GLY A 127 -17.24 8.12 -5.60
N GLN A 128 -16.20 8.94 -5.72
CA GLN A 128 -15.59 9.61 -4.56
C GLN A 128 -16.61 10.57 -3.90
N CYS A 129 -16.71 10.47 -2.56
CA CYS A 129 -17.63 11.24 -1.72
C CYS A 129 -16.96 12.49 -1.12
#